data_f22e5df17319b00862a6ecac6f03539a
#
_entry.id   f22e5df17319b00862a6ecac6f03539a
#
_cell.length_a   1.000
_cell.length_b   1.000
_cell.length_c   1.000
_cell.angle_alpha   90.00
_cell.angle_beta   90.00
_cell.angle_gamma   90.00
#
_symmetry.space_group_name_H-M   'P 1'
#
loop_
_entity.id
_entity.type
_entity.pdbx_description
1 polymer ?
#
loop_
_entity_poly.entity_id
_entity_poly.type
_entity_poly.pdbx_seq_one_letter_code
_entity_poly.pdbx_strand_id
1 'polypeptide(L)'
;MPFALDQIDTELVMLDRELLRRSIRSVDTPCGPEIQIQGRSLLAFCSNDYLGLANHPELIAALSEGATRFGTGSGASHLISGHHIIHDELEAKLASTQSGAIPNVRALFFSTGYLANISAITALSLIGKDKTSIYSAALNHASLI
;
A
#
# COMPACT_ATOMS: atom_id res chain seq x y z
N MET A 1 -29.73 4.02 -18.10
CA MET A 1 -28.86 3.26 -17.19
C MET A 1 -28.89 1.74 -17.33
N PRO A 2 -29.94 1.05 -17.81
CA PRO A 2 -29.87 -0.41 -18.07
C PRO A 2 -28.72 -0.78 -19.02
N PHE A 3 -28.48 0.02 -20.04
CA PHE A 3 -27.47 -0.22 -21.08
C PHE A 3 -26.01 -0.39 -20.54
N ALA A 4 -25.63 0.29 -19.47
CA ALA A 4 -24.29 0.17 -18.90
C ALA A 4 -24.09 -1.15 -18.12
N LEU A 5 -25.13 -1.65 -17.47
CA LEU A 5 -25.08 -2.94 -16.76
C LEU A 5 -25.01 -4.10 -17.74
N ASP A 6 -25.77 -4.05 -18.84
CA ASP A 6 -25.75 -5.07 -19.90
C ASP A 6 -24.36 -5.17 -20.56
N GLN A 7 -23.66 -4.02 -20.71
CA GLN A 7 -22.27 -4.02 -21.20
C GLN A 7 -21.32 -4.67 -20.22
N ILE A 8 -21.44 -4.38 -18.91
CA ILE A 8 -20.59 -5.00 -17.88
C ILE A 8 -20.79 -6.52 -17.87
N ASP A 9 -22.04 -6.98 -17.94
CA ASP A 9 -22.33 -8.41 -17.97
C ASP A 9 -21.73 -9.09 -19.22
N THR A 10 -21.80 -8.42 -20.35
CA THR A 10 -21.17 -8.91 -21.59
C THR A 10 -19.66 -9.04 -21.46
N GLU A 11 -18.99 -8.04 -20.94
CA GLU A 11 -17.54 -8.06 -20.69
C GLU A 11 -17.15 -9.14 -19.67
N LEU A 12 -17.93 -9.33 -18.60
CA LEU A 12 -17.67 -10.39 -17.62
C LEU A 12 -17.79 -11.78 -18.26
N VAL A 13 -18.75 -12.00 -19.15
CA VAL A 13 -18.89 -13.26 -19.89
C VAL A 13 -17.70 -13.49 -20.84
N MET A 14 -17.18 -12.44 -21.47
CA MET A 14 -15.97 -12.53 -22.30
C MET A 14 -14.74 -12.93 -21.45
N LEU A 15 -14.55 -12.28 -20.30
CA LEU A 15 -13.47 -12.62 -19.37
C LEU A 15 -13.58 -14.05 -18.85
N ASP A 16 -14.79 -14.57 -18.62
CA ASP A 16 -15.00 -15.99 -18.25
C ASP A 16 -14.58 -16.93 -19.38
N ARG A 17 -14.91 -16.63 -20.64
CA ARG A 17 -14.54 -17.44 -21.79
C ARG A 17 -13.02 -17.49 -22.03
N GLU A 18 -12.37 -16.37 -21.74
CA GLU A 18 -10.91 -16.24 -21.87
C GLU A 18 -10.13 -16.71 -20.64
N LEU A 19 -10.82 -17.20 -19.60
CA LEU A 19 -10.26 -17.62 -18.30
C LEU A 19 -9.49 -16.48 -17.59
N LEU A 20 -9.85 -15.24 -17.88
CA LEU A 20 -9.25 -14.03 -17.29
C LEU A 20 -10.06 -13.43 -16.15
N ARG A 21 -11.29 -13.90 -15.92
CA ARG A 21 -12.13 -13.41 -14.83
C ARG A 21 -11.50 -13.72 -13.48
N ARG A 22 -11.28 -12.68 -12.71
CA ARG A 22 -10.77 -12.79 -11.34
C ARG A 22 -11.93 -12.84 -10.36
N SER A 23 -11.87 -13.75 -9.39
CA SER A 23 -12.81 -13.84 -8.28
C SER A 23 -12.10 -13.54 -6.95
N ILE A 24 -12.76 -12.78 -6.09
CA ILE A 24 -12.29 -12.53 -4.73
C ILE A 24 -12.59 -13.78 -3.89
N ARG A 25 -11.62 -14.21 -3.12
CA ARG A 25 -11.78 -15.29 -2.14
C ARG A 25 -11.67 -14.70 -0.74
N SER A 26 -12.68 -14.93 0.10
CA SER A 26 -12.64 -14.52 1.50
C SER A 26 -11.74 -15.47 2.28
N VAL A 27 -10.82 -14.90 3.07
CA VAL A 27 -9.94 -15.62 3.99
C VAL A 27 -10.47 -15.42 5.40
N ASP A 28 -10.68 -16.50 6.13
CA ASP A 28 -11.34 -16.49 7.44
C ASP A 28 -10.35 -16.35 8.61
N THR A 29 -9.05 -16.35 8.34
CA THR A 29 -7.98 -16.28 9.34
C THR A 29 -7.07 -15.07 9.15
N PRO A 30 -6.32 -14.65 10.20
CA PRO A 30 -5.22 -13.70 10.04
C PRO A 30 -4.17 -14.17 9.03
N CYS A 31 -3.32 -13.25 8.56
CA CYS A 31 -2.18 -13.59 7.70
C CYS A 31 -1.24 -14.57 8.42
N GLY A 32 -0.85 -15.63 7.72
CA GLY A 32 0.04 -16.66 8.23
C GLY A 32 0.38 -17.70 7.16
N PRO A 33 1.25 -18.66 7.46
CA PRO A 33 1.60 -19.74 6.53
C PRO A 33 0.43 -20.68 6.24
N GLU A 34 -0.52 -20.80 7.16
CA GLU A 34 -1.78 -21.52 6.98
C GLU A 34 -2.94 -20.55 7.04
N ILE A 35 -3.87 -20.68 6.11
CA ILE A 35 -5.09 -19.85 6.03
C ILE A 35 -6.31 -20.73 5.85
N GLN A 36 -7.47 -20.23 6.27
CA GLN A 36 -8.74 -20.89 6.01
C GLN A 36 -9.55 -20.14 4.97
N ILE A 37 -10.05 -20.87 3.98
CA ILE A 37 -10.93 -20.38 2.93
C ILE A 37 -12.08 -21.37 2.80
N GLN A 38 -13.31 -20.90 3.06
CA GLN A 38 -14.53 -21.73 2.96
C GLN A 38 -14.43 -23.04 3.78
N GLY A 39 -13.91 -22.96 5.01
CA GLY A 39 -13.73 -24.10 5.90
C GLY A 39 -12.60 -25.07 5.52
N ARG A 40 -11.78 -24.76 4.53
CA ARG A 40 -10.61 -25.57 4.13
C ARG A 40 -9.32 -24.91 4.59
N SER A 41 -8.46 -25.66 5.28
CA SER A 41 -7.09 -25.23 5.60
C SER A 41 -6.19 -25.36 4.36
N LEU A 42 -5.48 -24.29 4.03
CA LEU A 42 -4.61 -24.20 2.86
C LEU A 42 -3.26 -23.59 3.27
N LEU A 43 -2.18 -24.02 2.64
CA LEU A 43 -0.88 -23.36 2.76
C LEU A 43 -0.84 -22.13 1.84
N ALA A 44 -0.41 -21.00 2.41
CA ALA A 44 -0.35 -19.71 1.72
C ALA A 44 1.06 -19.46 1.17
N PHE A 45 1.23 -19.57 -0.15
CA PHE A 45 2.49 -19.24 -0.84
C PHE A 45 2.46 -17.89 -1.57
N CYS A 46 1.39 -17.11 -1.40
CA CYS A 46 1.15 -15.85 -2.12
C CYS A 46 1.21 -14.62 -1.21
N SER A 47 1.62 -14.77 0.05
CA SER A 47 1.74 -13.67 0.99
C SER A 47 2.99 -12.83 0.68
N ASN A 48 2.87 -11.49 0.83
CA ASN A 48 3.98 -10.55 0.84
C ASN A 48 4.53 -10.28 2.25
N ASP A 49 4.01 -10.97 3.26
CA ASP A 49 4.44 -10.85 4.66
C ASP A 49 5.68 -11.70 4.92
N TYR A 50 6.79 -11.35 4.27
CA TYR A 50 8.06 -12.10 4.34
C TYR A 50 8.69 -12.15 5.72
N LEU A 51 8.38 -11.20 6.59
CA LEU A 51 8.91 -11.12 7.95
C LEU A 51 7.93 -11.61 9.01
N GLY A 52 6.72 -12.03 8.64
CA GLY A 52 5.69 -12.50 9.56
C GLY A 52 5.17 -11.40 10.48
N LEU A 53 5.19 -10.14 10.03
CA LEU A 53 4.84 -8.99 10.86
C LEU A 53 3.35 -8.64 10.82
N ALA A 54 2.62 -9.09 9.80
CA ALA A 54 1.21 -8.72 9.63
C ALA A 54 0.30 -9.18 10.80
N ASN A 55 0.70 -10.22 11.51
CA ASN A 55 -0.02 -10.74 12.67
C ASN A 55 0.90 -10.83 13.92
N HIS A 56 1.94 -9.99 13.99
CA HIS A 56 2.86 -10.00 15.11
C HIS A 56 2.22 -9.39 16.36
N PRO A 57 2.24 -10.08 17.53
CA PRO A 57 1.53 -9.63 18.72
C PRO A 57 1.98 -8.25 19.23
N GLU A 58 3.25 -7.92 19.15
CA GLU A 58 3.75 -6.59 19.54
C GLU A 58 3.23 -5.48 18.63
N LEU A 59 3.08 -5.74 17.33
CA LEU A 59 2.52 -4.76 16.40
C LEU A 59 1.02 -4.57 16.62
N ILE A 60 0.29 -5.65 16.94
CA ILE A 60 -1.12 -5.58 17.32
C ILE A 60 -1.29 -4.75 18.59
N ALA A 61 -0.44 -4.99 19.60
CA ALA A 61 -0.47 -4.22 20.84
C ALA A 61 -0.17 -2.74 20.61
N ALA A 62 0.87 -2.41 19.82
CA ALA A 62 1.23 -1.04 19.49
C ALA A 62 0.13 -0.33 18.70
N LEU A 63 -0.52 -1.03 17.77
CA LEU A 63 -1.67 -0.49 17.01
C LEU A 63 -2.84 -0.18 17.92
N SER A 64 -3.16 -1.08 18.86
CA SER A 64 -4.23 -0.90 19.83
C SER A 64 -3.96 0.28 20.77
N GLU A 65 -2.72 0.41 21.26
CA GLU A 65 -2.29 1.56 22.07
C GLU A 65 -2.39 2.86 21.27
N GLY A 66 -1.87 2.86 20.03
CA GLY A 66 -1.93 4.01 19.13
C GLY A 66 -3.37 4.46 18.86
N ALA A 67 -4.27 3.52 18.60
CA ALA A 67 -5.69 3.80 18.39
C ALA A 67 -6.35 4.41 19.65
N THR A 68 -5.96 3.95 20.83
CA THR A 68 -6.47 4.48 22.11
C THR A 68 -5.99 5.93 22.36
N ARG A 69 -4.75 6.24 22.01
CA ARG A 69 -4.13 7.56 22.26
C ARG A 69 -4.49 8.61 21.21
N PHE A 70 -4.59 8.22 19.94
CA PHE A 70 -4.68 9.14 18.80
C PHE A 70 -5.95 8.96 17.96
N GLY A 71 -6.78 7.98 18.29
CA GLY A 71 -7.95 7.62 17.47
C GLY A 71 -7.58 6.77 16.26
N THR A 72 -8.58 6.55 15.40
CA THR A 72 -8.47 5.65 14.23
C THR A 72 -8.25 6.39 12.91
N GLY A 73 -8.14 7.72 12.94
CA GLY A 73 -7.92 8.52 11.75
C GLY A 73 -7.48 9.94 12.07
N SER A 74 -6.82 10.56 11.10
CA SER A 74 -6.22 11.89 11.28
C SER A 74 -7.23 13.04 11.30
N GLY A 75 -8.45 12.85 10.80
CA GLY A 75 -9.52 13.85 10.78
C GLY A 75 -9.35 14.98 9.77
N ALA A 76 -8.14 15.16 9.21
CA ALA A 76 -7.83 16.19 8.22
C ALA A 76 -6.62 15.80 7.38
N SER A 77 -6.30 16.59 6.35
CA SER A 77 -5.05 16.45 5.60
C SER A 77 -3.83 16.83 6.45
N HIS A 78 -2.65 16.28 6.11
CA HIS A 78 -1.40 16.55 6.83
C HIS A 78 -1.07 18.04 6.94
N LEU A 79 -1.30 18.83 5.89
CA LEU A 79 -0.99 20.26 5.86
C LEU A 79 -1.92 21.14 6.73
N ILE A 80 -3.05 20.59 7.18
CA ILE A 80 -4.00 21.34 8.02
C ILE A 80 -3.82 20.94 9.49
N SER A 81 -4.37 19.81 9.90
CA SER A 81 -4.32 19.32 11.30
C SER A 81 -4.25 17.80 11.39
N GLY A 82 -4.02 17.10 10.26
CA GLY A 82 -3.97 15.63 10.20
C GLY A 82 -2.57 15.05 10.39
N HIS A 83 -1.54 15.88 10.64
CA HIS A 83 -0.18 15.41 10.91
C HIS A 83 0.05 15.36 12.42
N HIS A 84 -0.01 14.18 12.99
CA HIS A 84 0.16 13.94 14.42
C HIS A 84 1.62 13.63 14.74
N ILE A 85 2.01 13.79 16.01
CA ILE A 85 3.37 13.52 16.50
C ILE A 85 3.89 12.12 16.12
N ILE A 86 3.01 11.12 16.05
CA ILE A 86 3.39 9.75 15.65
C ILE A 86 3.87 9.66 14.19
N HIS A 87 3.45 10.57 13.31
CA HIS A 87 3.98 10.65 11.95
C HIS A 87 5.40 11.19 11.96
N ASP A 88 5.67 12.26 12.75
CA ASP A 88 7.03 12.79 12.93
C ASP A 88 7.98 11.74 13.49
N GLU A 89 7.54 11.00 14.51
CA GLU A 89 8.33 9.94 15.14
C GLU A 89 8.65 8.80 14.16
N LEU A 90 7.68 8.39 13.35
CA LEU A 90 7.86 7.37 12.30
C LEU A 90 8.86 7.86 11.25
N GLU A 91 8.67 9.07 10.73
CA GLU A 91 9.53 9.66 9.70
C GLU A 91 10.97 9.82 10.21
N ALA A 92 11.15 10.32 11.44
CA ALA A 92 12.45 10.40 12.07
C ALA A 92 13.11 9.03 12.24
N LYS A 93 12.34 8.02 12.65
CA LYS A 93 12.83 6.64 12.80
C LYS A 93 13.26 6.05 11.46
N LEU A 94 12.45 6.20 10.42
CA LEU A 94 12.79 5.75 9.07
C LEU A 94 14.05 6.44 8.54
N ALA A 95 14.15 7.76 8.68
CA ALA A 95 15.35 8.51 8.30
C ALA A 95 16.59 8.00 9.05
N SER A 96 16.49 7.72 10.35
CA SER A 96 17.62 7.22 11.15
C SER A 96 18.18 5.90 10.65
N THR A 97 17.38 5.04 10.04
CA THR A 97 17.84 3.75 9.49
C THR A 97 18.77 3.92 8.28
N GLN A 98 18.73 5.05 7.61
CA GLN A 98 19.50 5.37 6.41
C GLN A 98 20.61 6.41 6.66
N SER A 99 20.68 7.00 7.84
CA SER A 99 21.59 8.11 8.17
C SER A 99 23.07 7.75 8.06
N GLY A 100 23.43 6.47 8.20
CA GLY A 100 24.80 5.99 8.02
C GLY A 100 25.26 5.96 6.56
N ALA A 101 24.34 5.89 5.60
CA ALA A 101 24.63 5.80 4.17
C ALA A 101 24.36 7.11 3.43
N ILE A 102 23.39 7.91 3.89
CA ILE A 102 22.94 9.12 3.20
C ILE A 102 22.99 10.31 4.18
N PRO A 103 23.83 11.32 3.92
CA PRO A 103 23.89 12.51 4.76
C PRO A 103 22.59 13.34 4.61
N ASN A 104 22.13 13.92 5.70
CA ASN A 104 20.94 14.79 5.74
C ASN A 104 19.66 14.14 5.20
N VAL A 105 19.53 12.81 5.35
CA VAL A 105 18.36 12.06 4.90
C VAL A 105 17.09 12.53 5.62
N ARG A 106 15.99 12.57 4.88
CA ARG A 106 14.63 12.78 5.37
C ARG A 106 13.76 11.63 4.90
N ALA A 107 12.73 11.33 5.65
CA ALA A 107 11.70 10.39 5.25
C ALA A 107 10.34 11.09 5.21
N LEU A 108 9.50 10.67 4.28
CA LEU A 108 8.09 11.07 4.20
C LEU A 108 7.25 9.81 4.16
N PHE A 109 6.26 9.73 5.01
CA PHE A 109 5.32 8.63 5.07
C PHE A 109 4.11 8.86 4.17
N PHE A 110 3.73 7.86 3.41
CA PHE A 110 2.54 7.84 2.57
C PHE A 110 1.65 6.66 2.94
N SER A 111 0.34 6.82 2.82
CA SER A 111 -0.63 5.76 3.10
C SER A 111 -0.53 4.56 2.15
N THR A 112 0.04 4.74 0.96
CA THR A 112 0.27 3.69 -0.02
C THR A 112 1.57 3.91 -0.79
N GLY A 113 2.22 2.82 -1.23
CA GLY A 113 3.37 2.89 -2.14
C GLY A 113 3.03 3.53 -3.49
N TYR A 114 1.78 3.40 -3.94
CA TYR A 114 1.30 4.06 -5.16
C TYR A 114 1.40 5.59 -5.05
N LEU A 115 0.89 6.16 -3.96
CA LEU A 115 0.99 7.60 -3.70
C LEU A 115 2.43 8.04 -3.51
N ALA A 116 3.26 7.26 -2.82
CA ALA A 116 4.68 7.56 -2.65
C ALA A 116 5.39 7.65 -4.00
N ASN A 117 5.18 6.68 -4.88
CA ASN A 117 5.78 6.65 -6.21
C ASN A 117 5.35 7.85 -7.07
N ILE A 118 4.05 8.10 -7.20
CA ILE A 118 3.55 9.24 -7.98
C ILE A 118 4.08 10.56 -7.42
N SER A 119 4.01 10.75 -6.09
CA SER A 119 4.46 11.99 -5.46
C SER A 119 5.96 12.23 -5.66
N ALA A 120 6.78 11.19 -5.48
CA ALA A 120 8.23 11.29 -5.63
C ALA A 120 8.61 11.61 -7.08
N ILE A 121 8.06 10.88 -8.06
CA ILE A 121 8.37 11.10 -9.48
C ILE A 121 7.90 12.48 -9.93
N THR A 122 6.67 12.87 -9.55
CA THR A 122 6.13 14.19 -9.89
C THR A 122 7.01 15.30 -9.31
N ALA A 123 7.34 15.23 -8.01
CA ALA A 123 8.17 16.24 -7.36
C ALA A 123 9.57 16.34 -7.98
N LEU A 124 10.22 15.21 -8.27
CA LEU A 124 11.55 15.19 -8.88
C LEU A 124 11.53 15.69 -10.33
N SER A 125 10.49 15.39 -11.09
CA SER A 125 10.34 15.86 -12.46
C SER A 125 10.17 17.38 -12.55
N LEU A 126 9.51 17.99 -11.59
CA LEU A 126 9.33 19.44 -11.51
C LEU A 126 10.64 20.21 -11.25
N ILE A 127 11.64 19.58 -10.62
CA ILE A 127 12.96 20.21 -10.38
C ILE A 127 13.67 20.51 -11.71
N GLY A 128 13.60 19.56 -12.65
CA GLY A 128 14.26 19.71 -13.98
C GLY A 128 13.43 20.51 -14.98
N LYS A 129 12.19 20.83 -14.66
CA LYS A 129 11.23 21.51 -15.57
C LYS A 129 11.18 20.79 -16.94
N ASP A 130 11.23 21.55 -18.03
CA ASP A 130 11.15 21.03 -19.41
C ASP A 130 12.38 20.18 -19.84
N LYS A 131 13.40 20.07 -18.98
CA LYS A 131 14.61 19.29 -19.25
C LYS A 131 14.62 17.92 -18.57
N THR A 132 13.54 17.56 -17.89
CA THR A 132 13.46 16.26 -17.21
C THR A 132 13.17 15.14 -18.21
N SER A 133 14.00 14.11 -18.19
CA SER A 133 13.76 12.85 -18.88
C SER A 133 13.66 11.72 -17.86
N ILE A 134 12.64 10.89 -17.98
CA ILE A 134 12.40 9.75 -17.08
C ILE A 134 12.73 8.47 -17.85
N TYR A 135 13.65 7.67 -17.31
CA TYR A 135 14.01 6.37 -17.86
C TYR A 135 13.46 5.28 -16.93
N SER A 136 12.71 4.36 -17.49
CA SER A 136 12.10 3.28 -16.72
C SER A 136 12.25 1.93 -17.40
N ALA A 137 12.22 0.84 -16.64
CA ALA A 137 12.18 -0.50 -17.19
C ALA A 137 10.78 -0.80 -17.78
N ALA A 138 10.72 -1.72 -18.74
CA ALA A 138 9.45 -2.10 -19.38
C ALA A 138 8.46 -2.79 -18.42
N LEU A 139 8.98 -3.49 -17.40
CA LEU A 139 8.19 -4.23 -16.42
C LEU A 139 8.21 -3.53 -15.06
N ASN A 140 7.75 -2.29 -15.03
CA ASN A 140 7.59 -1.54 -13.79
C ASN A 140 6.24 -1.79 -13.12
N HIS A 141 6.16 -1.40 -11.84
CA HIS A 141 4.89 -1.34 -11.14
C HIS A 141 3.96 -0.32 -11.79
N ALA A 142 2.64 -0.59 -11.80
CA ALA A 142 1.63 0.26 -12.45
C ALA A 142 1.64 1.74 -12.00
N SER A 143 2.16 2.05 -10.80
CA SER A 143 2.33 3.43 -10.33
C SER A 143 3.53 4.16 -10.92
N LEU A 144 4.34 3.50 -11.75
CA LEU A 144 5.55 4.02 -12.38
C LEU A 144 5.45 4.05 -13.92
N ILE A 145 4.28 3.74 -14.46
CA ILE A 145 3.98 3.69 -15.90
C ILE A 145 3.16 4.90 -16.31
#